data_e86d0690f7061724fa4085a3f433ac21
#
_entry.id   e86d0690f7061724fa4085a3f433ac21
#
_cell.length_a   1.000
_cell.length_b   1.000
_cell.length_c   1.000
_cell.angle_alpha   90.00
_cell.angle_beta   90.00
_cell.angle_gamma   90.00
#
_symmetry.space_group_name_H-M   'P 1'
#
loop_
_entity.id
_entity.type
_entity.pdbx_description
1 polymer ?
#
loop_
_entity_poly.entity_id
_entity_poly.type
_entity_poly.pdbx_seq_one_letter_code
_entity_poly.pdbx_strand_id
1 'polypeptide(L)'
;MKMGTRRAHRQARTVWAAGTVTALCAVALSGCGATAHSARPSASHASASLDAPSQLDPPRPAPDISLTNSLGQRATHSRYRGKAVLLTFIYDHCPDVCPLIVANLHNALSMLGARAREVQIVAVSVDPKGDTPATVKAFLAAREMTGRMQYLIGSLRELAPVWRAWGVAVQATPDRREVGHSAFVYGINASGNVTALYPANLKPAWIAHDAPLLAAE
;
A
#
# COMPACT_ATOMS: atom_id res chain seq x y z
N MET A 1 14.11 -41.04 36.85
CA MET A 1 14.71 -40.83 38.20
C MET A 1 15.85 -39.84 38.05
N LYS A 2 15.65 -38.58 38.40
CA LYS A 2 16.52 -37.63 39.09
C LYS A 2 15.90 -36.23 39.01
N MET A 3 15.40 -35.82 40.15
CA MET A 3 14.99 -34.46 40.50
C MET A 3 16.23 -33.59 40.76
N GLY A 4 16.10 -32.31 40.60
CA GLY A 4 17.02 -31.28 41.05
C GLY A 4 16.64 -29.95 40.43
N THR A 5 16.25 -29.03 41.00
CA THR A 5 16.09 -28.25 42.25
C THR A 5 16.05 -26.78 41.86
N ARG A 6 15.08 -26.12 42.40
CA ARG A 6 14.79 -24.67 42.35
C ARG A 6 15.96 -23.85 42.90
N ARG A 7 16.22 -22.69 42.33
CA ARG A 7 16.78 -21.56 43.09
C ARG A 7 16.03 -20.27 42.78
N ALA A 8 15.34 -19.80 43.80
CA ALA A 8 14.85 -18.45 43.95
C ALA A 8 16.00 -17.54 44.40
N HIS A 9 16.14 -16.39 43.79
CA HIS A 9 16.91 -15.29 44.38
C HIS A 9 15.96 -14.13 44.65
N ARG A 10 15.70 -13.96 45.94
CA ARG A 10 15.24 -12.75 46.64
C ARG A 10 16.43 -11.79 46.80
N GLN A 11 16.11 -10.55 46.89
CA GLN A 11 16.74 -9.41 47.62
C GLN A 11 16.99 -8.22 46.72
N ALA A 12 16.92 -6.96 47.12
CA ALA A 12 16.69 -6.38 48.42
C ALA A 12 16.20 -4.94 48.20
N ARG A 13 15.32 -4.49 49.10
CA ARG A 13 14.91 -3.10 49.24
C ARG A 13 16.06 -2.31 49.87
N THR A 14 16.38 -1.16 49.33
CA THR A 14 17.16 -0.14 50.05
C THR A 14 16.34 1.14 50.13
N VAL A 15 15.93 1.43 51.34
CA VAL A 15 15.27 2.69 51.79
C VAL A 15 16.42 3.62 52.19
N TRP A 16 16.43 4.85 51.70
CA TRP A 16 17.20 5.92 52.29
C TRP A 16 16.31 7.12 52.58
N ALA A 17 16.38 7.54 53.82
CA ALA A 17 15.57 8.58 54.45
C ALA A 17 16.24 9.96 54.35
N ALA A 18 15.40 10.93 54.25
CA ALA A 18 15.39 12.28 54.85
C ALA A 18 16.68 13.09 54.92
N GLY A 19 16.59 14.31 54.43
CA GLY A 19 17.47 15.43 54.75
C GLY A 19 16.81 16.77 54.40
N THR A 20 16.08 17.32 55.35
CA THR A 20 15.57 18.70 55.34
C THR A 20 16.70 19.70 55.58
N VAL A 21 16.85 20.72 54.76
CA VAL A 21 17.55 21.96 55.10
C VAL A 21 16.74 23.14 54.57
N THR A 22 16.22 23.91 55.51
CA THR A 22 15.55 25.18 55.34
C THR A 22 16.60 26.30 55.24
N ALA A 23 16.52 27.14 54.23
CA ALA A 23 17.18 28.44 54.24
C ALA A 23 16.29 29.47 53.51
N LEU A 24 15.70 30.38 54.32
CA LEU A 24 15.10 31.63 53.86
C LEU A 24 16.19 32.59 53.40
N CYS A 25 16.05 33.16 52.22
CA CYS A 25 16.58 34.48 51.86
C CYS A 25 15.60 35.17 50.93
N ALA A 26 14.92 36.17 51.47
CA ALA A 26 14.10 37.12 50.73
C ALA A 26 15.03 38.20 50.16
N VAL A 27 15.01 38.37 48.83
CA VAL A 27 15.47 39.61 48.19
C VAL A 27 14.45 39.97 47.10
N ALA A 28 13.74 41.04 47.34
CA ALA A 28 12.89 41.71 46.38
C ALA A 28 13.76 42.51 45.42
N LEU A 29 13.63 42.29 44.12
CA LEU A 29 14.05 43.23 43.07
C LEU A 29 13.02 43.22 41.96
N SER A 30 12.35 44.35 41.82
CA SER A 30 11.49 44.73 40.74
C SER A 30 12.28 44.74 39.43
N GLY A 31 11.77 44.11 38.35
CA GLY A 31 12.41 44.14 37.05
C GLY A 31 11.47 43.66 35.94
N CYS A 32 10.97 44.62 35.19
CA CYS A 32 10.46 44.60 33.82
C CYS A 32 9.93 43.27 33.23
N GLY A 33 8.65 43.33 32.88
CA GLY A 33 7.98 42.34 32.09
C GLY A 33 8.63 42.12 30.70
N ALA A 34 9.19 40.97 30.51
CA ALA A 34 9.46 40.42 29.20
C ALA A 34 8.40 39.31 28.97
N THR A 35 7.44 39.61 28.13
CA THR A 35 6.51 38.58 27.61
C THR A 35 7.32 37.57 26.82
N ALA A 36 7.72 36.49 27.48
CA ALA A 36 8.26 35.34 26.82
C ALA A 36 7.14 34.74 25.96
N HIS A 37 7.12 35.06 24.68
CA HIS A 37 6.40 34.28 23.68
C HIS A 37 7.00 32.88 23.68
N SER A 38 6.37 31.97 24.41
CA SER A 38 6.61 30.53 24.22
C SER A 38 6.25 30.21 22.79
N ALA A 39 7.22 30.27 21.89
CA ALA A 39 7.11 29.66 20.58
C ALA A 39 6.89 28.16 20.81
N ARG A 40 5.63 27.74 20.72
CA ARG A 40 5.28 26.33 20.62
C ARG A 40 6.09 25.80 19.43
N PRO A 41 6.93 24.77 19.59
CA PRO A 41 7.51 24.16 18.44
C PRO A 41 6.35 23.61 17.58
N SER A 42 6.14 24.22 16.42
CA SER A 42 5.33 23.61 15.37
C SER A 42 5.94 22.25 15.10
N ALA A 43 5.30 21.19 15.57
CA ALA A 43 5.62 19.86 15.15
C ALA A 43 5.41 19.84 13.62
N SER A 44 6.50 20.03 12.90
CA SER A 44 6.55 19.72 11.47
C SER A 44 6.21 18.23 11.39
N HIS A 45 4.98 17.93 11.04
CA HIS A 45 4.63 16.59 10.63
C HIS A 45 5.43 16.36 9.34
N ALA A 46 6.61 15.78 9.48
CA ALA A 46 7.32 15.20 8.36
C ALA A 46 6.35 14.15 7.79
N SER A 47 5.66 14.50 6.71
CA SER A 47 4.86 13.53 5.96
C SER A 47 5.81 12.40 5.60
N ALA A 48 5.50 11.19 6.06
CA ALA A 48 6.31 10.03 5.71
C ALA A 48 6.32 9.92 4.18
N SER A 49 7.52 9.93 3.59
CA SER A 49 7.67 9.81 2.15
C SER A 49 7.38 8.37 1.72
N LEU A 50 6.80 8.21 0.53
CA LEU A 50 6.63 6.90 -0.08
C LEU A 50 7.97 6.31 -0.50
N ASP A 51 8.10 4.99 -0.44
CA ASP A 51 9.26 4.22 -0.95
C ASP A 51 9.17 3.98 -2.47
N ALA A 52 8.04 4.32 -3.10
CA ALA A 52 7.84 4.22 -4.54
C ALA A 52 8.96 4.95 -5.30
N PRO A 53 9.58 4.30 -6.31
CA PRO A 53 10.65 4.91 -7.11
C PRO A 53 10.19 6.13 -7.92
N SER A 54 8.90 6.21 -8.23
CA SER A 54 8.29 7.35 -8.92
C SER A 54 7.04 7.79 -8.16
N GLN A 55 7.01 9.07 -7.81
CA GLN A 55 5.89 9.70 -7.13
C GLN A 55 5.34 10.82 -8.01
N LEU A 56 4.02 11.02 -7.97
CA LEU A 56 3.36 12.10 -8.68
C LEU A 56 3.15 13.27 -7.71
N ASP A 57 3.76 14.40 -8.03
CA ASP A 57 3.55 15.64 -7.31
C ASP A 57 3.24 16.77 -8.31
N PRO A 58 2.02 17.33 -8.33
CA PRO A 58 0.90 16.94 -7.48
C PRO A 58 0.27 15.58 -7.87
N PRO A 59 -0.41 14.90 -6.94
CA PRO A 59 -1.22 13.70 -7.23
C PRO A 59 -2.26 13.97 -8.32
N ARG A 60 -2.59 12.95 -9.12
CA ARG A 60 -3.57 13.09 -10.22
C ARG A 60 -4.80 12.25 -9.94
N PRO A 61 -6.01 12.74 -10.21
CA PRO A 61 -7.22 11.92 -10.16
C PRO A 61 -7.03 10.63 -10.98
N ALA A 62 -7.31 9.48 -10.37
CA ALA A 62 -7.27 8.21 -11.08
C ALA A 62 -8.39 8.18 -12.14
N PRO A 63 -8.08 7.83 -13.40
CA PRO A 63 -9.10 7.68 -14.43
C PRO A 63 -10.16 6.65 -14.03
N ASP A 64 -11.41 6.90 -14.36
CA ASP A 64 -12.51 6.00 -14.05
C ASP A 64 -12.34 4.64 -14.73
N ILE A 65 -12.71 3.61 -13.96
CA ILE A 65 -12.82 2.23 -14.44
C ILE A 65 -14.27 1.80 -14.21
N SER A 66 -14.87 1.24 -15.23
CA SER A 66 -16.21 0.66 -15.15
C SER A 66 -16.23 -0.62 -15.97
N LEU A 67 -15.72 -1.68 -15.36
CA LEU A 67 -15.57 -3.01 -15.97
C LEU A 67 -16.26 -4.07 -15.09
N THR A 68 -16.30 -5.29 -15.58
CA THR A 68 -16.81 -6.44 -14.83
C THR A 68 -15.63 -7.28 -14.36
N ASN A 69 -15.68 -7.77 -13.12
CA ASN A 69 -14.67 -8.72 -12.66
C ASN A 69 -14.96 -10.14 -13.18
N SER A 70 -14.01 -11.04 -12.98
CA SER A 70 -14.14 -12.45 -13.40
C SER A 70 -15.29 -13.23 -12.73
N LEU A 71 -15.96 -12.65 -11.73
CA LEU A 71 -17.15 -13.18 -11.08
C LEU A 71 -18.47 -12.59 -11.63
N GLY A 72 -18.41 -11.76 -12.68
CA GLY A 72 -19.57 -11.07 -13.24
C GLY A 72 -20.04 -9.84 -12.46
N GLN A 73 -19.30 -9.39 -11.47
CA GLN A 73 -19.67 -8.22 -10.65
C GLN A 73 -19.07 -6.96 -11.26
N ARG A 74 -19.87 -5.90 -11.32
CA ARG A 74 -19.40 -4.60 -11.79
C ARG A 74 -18.46 -3.97 -10.78
N ALA A 75 -17.30 -3.54 -11.24
CA ALA A 75 -16.29 -2.83 -10.47
C ALA A 75 -16.14 -1.40 -11.03
N THR A 76 -16.20 -0.42 -10.13
CA THR A 76 -15.95 0.98 -10.42
C THR A 76 -14.87 1.50 -9.49
N HIS A 77 -14.08 2.47 -9.94
CA HIS A 77 -13.04 3.07 -9.11
C HIS A 77 -13.59 3.65 -7.78
N SER A 78 -14.77 4.30 -7.84
CA SER A 78 -15.40 4.87 -6.65
C SER A 78 -15.72 3.85 -5.54
N ARG A 79 -15.84 2.57 -5.88
CA ARG A 79 -16.09 1.49 -4.91
C ARG A 79 -14.93 1.26 -3.95
N TYR A 80 -13.73 1.70 -4.30
CA TYR A 80 -12.51 1.46 -3.53
C TYR A 80 -12.08 2.67 -2.69
N ARG A 81 -12.85 3.77 -2.69
CA ARG A 81 -12.54 4.93 -1.84
C ARG A 81 -12.43 4.53 -0.37
N GLY A 82 -11.52 5.18 0.34
CA GLY A 82 -11.19 4.85 1.73
C GLY A 82 -10.20 3.68 1.87
N LYS A 83 -9.64 3.20 0.75
CA LYS A 83 -8.56 2.20 0.74
C LYS A 83 -7.42 2.67 -0.15
N ALA A 84 -6.22 2.19 0.15
CA ALA A 84 -5.16 2.20 -0.85
C ALA A 84 -5.52 1.23 -1.98
N VAL A 85 -5.37 1.65 -3.24
CA VAL A 85 -5.58 0.77 -4.39
C VAL A 85 -4.26 0.57 -5.12
N LEU A 86 -3.91 -0.68 -5.36
CA LEU A 86 -2.77 -1.06 -6.19
C LEU A 86 -3.34 -1.61 -7.51
N LEU A 87 -3.24 -0.80 -8.56
CA LEU A 87 -3.81 -1.13 -9.86
C LEU A 87 -2.71 -1.51 -10.84
N THR A 88 -2.91 -2.59 -11.58
CA THR A 88 -1.98 -3.04 -12.62
C THR A 88 -2.72 -3.55 -13.86
N PHE A 89 -2.02 -3.60 -14.98
CA PHE A 89 -2.51 -4.10 -16.26
C PHE A 89 -1.73 -5.37 -16.59
N ILE A 90 -2.42 -6.50 -16.71
CA ILE A 90 -1.81 -7.83 -16.90
C ILE A 90 -2.70 -8.72 -17.77
N TYR A 91 -2.18 -9.90 -18.15
CA TYR A 91 -2.95 -10.99 -18.73
C TYR A 91 -2.54 -12.33 -18.11
N ASP A 92 -3.44 -13.31 -18.08
CA ASP A 92 -3.33 -14.51 -17.28
C ASP A 92 -2.24 -15.49 -17.75
N HIS A 93 -1.96 -15.54 -19.05
CA HIS A 93 -0.95 -16.42 -19.65
C HIS A 93 0.37 -15.70 -19.99
N CYS A 94 0.63 -14.55 -19.39
CA CYS A 94 1.91 -13.85 -19.50
C CYS A 94 3.05 -14.73 -18.97
N PRO A 95 4.11 -14.96 -19.77
CA PRO A 95 5.17 -15.89 -19.38
C PRO A 95 6.21 -15.29 -18.42
N ASP A 96 6.24 -13.96 -18.25
CA ASP A 96 7.35 -13.26 -17.62
C ASP A 96 6.91 -12.29 -16.50
N VAL A 97 6.59 -11.04 -16.83
CA VAL A 97 6.46 -9.96 -15.84
C VAL A 97 5.18 -10.03 -15.01
N CYS A 98 4.05 -10.52 -15.55
CA CYS A 98 2.80 -10.55 -14.81
C CYS A 98 2.84 -11.49 -13.60
N PRO A 99 3.37 -12.74 -13.70
CA PRO A 99 3.55 -13.57 -12.52
C PRO A 99 4.47 -12.94 -11.47
N LEU A 100 5.52 -12.22 -11.88
CA LEU A 100 6.42 -11.52 -10.97
C LEU A 100 5.70 -10.41 -10.20
N ILE A 101 4.93 -9.55 -10.90
CA ILE A 101 4.13 -8.50 -10.27
C ILE A 101 3.18 -9.10 -9.23
N VAL A 102 2.43 -10.16 -9.61
CA VAL A 102 1.44 -10.78 -8.73
C VAL A 102 2.08 -11.43 -7.52
N ALA A 103 3.23 -12.11 -7.68
CA ALA A 103 3.98 -12.68 -6.57
C ALA A 103 4.48 -11.60 -5.59
N ASN A 104 5.01 -10.49 -6.11
CA ASN A 104 5.46 -9.39 -5.27
C ASN A 104 4.31 -8.72 -4.52
N LEU A 105 3.14 -8.56 -5.15
CA LEU A 105 1.93 -8.04 -4.48
C LEU A 105 1.40 -9.02 -3.43
N HIS A 106 1.43 -10.33 -3.69
CA HIS A 106 1.09 -11.36 -2.71
C HIS A 106 2.00 -11.28 -1.47
N ASN A 107 3.31 -11.19 -1.68
CA ASN A 107 4.28 -11.08 -0.61
C ASN A 107 4.08 -9.78 0.20
N ALA A 108 3.78 -8.68 -0.48
CA ALA A 108 3.46 -7.41 0.19
C ALA A 108 2.23 -7.51 1.09
N LEU A 109 1.14 -8.16 0.63
CA LEU A 109 -0.04 -8.42 1.46
C LEU A 109 0.29 -9.28 2.69
N SER A 110 1.21 -10.24 2.54
CA SER A 110 1.67 -11.08 3.63
C SER A 110 2.47 -10.26 4.67
N MET A 111 3.32 -9.34 4.22
CA MET A 111 4.06 -8.41 5.09
C MET A 111 3.13 -7.43 5.82
N LEU A 112 2.06 -6.98 5.18
CA LEU A 112 1.05 -6.10 5.79
C LEU A 112 0.24 -6.79 6.90
N GLY A 113 0.11 -8.10 6.88
CA GLY A 113 -0.66 -8.85 7.86
C GLY A 113 -2.11 -8.35 7.98
N ALA A 114 -2.52 -7.94 9.18
CA ALA A 114 -3.88 -7.43 9.42
C ALA A 114 -4.19 -6.14 8.63
N ARG A 115 -3.19 -5.34 8.28
CA ARG A 115 -3.36 -4.11 7.49
C ARG A 115 -3.64 -4.36 6.01
N ALA A 116 -3.48 -5.58 5.52
CA ALA A 116 -3.85 -5.95 4.15
C ALA A 116 -5.33 -5.64 3.82
N ARG A 117 -6.20 -5.55 4.83
CA ARG A 117 -7.62 -5.14 4.66
C ARG A 117 -7.79 -3.68 4.20
N GLU A 118 -6.78 -2.83 4.42
CA GLU A 118 -6.74 -1.41 4.03
C GLU A 118 -6.36 -1.26 2.55
N VAL A 119 -5.98 -2.35 1.90
CA VAL A 119 -5.49 -2.38 0.52
C VAL A 119 -6.45 -3.13 -0.38
N GLN A 120 -6.68 -2.60 -1.58
CA GLN A 120 -7.37 -3.30 -2.66
C GLN A 120 -6.42 -3.47 -3.85
N ILE A 121 -6.16 -4.70 -4.23
CA ILE A 121 -5.43 -4.98 -5.47
C ILE A 121 -6.43 -5.14 -6.60
N VAL A 122 -6.18 -4.44 -7.72
CA VAL A 122 -7.00 -4.47 -8.92
C VAL A 122 -6.11 -4.77 -10.12
N ALA A 123 -6.40 -5.82 -10.85
CA ALA A 123 -5.82 -6.12 -12.16
C ALA A 123 -6.83 -5.80 -13.25
N VAL A 124 -6.38 -5.18 -14.32
CA VAL A 124 -7.17 -4.94 -15.55
C VAL A 124 -6.56 -5.76 -16.68
N SER A 125 -7.38 -6.54 -17.34
CA SER A 125 -6.98 -7.35 -18.48
C SER A 125 -6.41 -6.50 -19.62
N VAL A 126 -5.35 -7.00 -20.26
CA VAL A 126 -4.84 -6.49 -21.55
C VAL A 126 -5.02 -7.52 -22.68
N ASP A 127 -5.66 -8.66 -22.39
CA ASP A 127 -6.03 -9.66 -23.40
C ASP A 127 -7.53 -10.00 -23.35
N PRO A 128 -8.36 -9.26 -24.09
CA PRO A 128 -9.81 -9.46 -24.10
C PRO A 128 -10.26 -10.81 -24.66
N LYS A 129 -9.35 -11.60 -25.23
CA LYS A 129 -9.67 -12.91 -25.82
C LYS A 129 -9.17 -14.08 -24.98
N GLY A 130 -8.02 -13.93 -24.34
CA GLY A 130 -7.43 -14.96 -23.49
C GLY A 130 -8.00 -14.93 -22.08
N ASP A 131 -8.17 -13.75 -21.49
CA ASP A 131 -8.65 -13.57 -20.14
C ASP A 131 -10.15 -13.83 -20.02
N THR A 132 -10.50 -15.08 -19.78
CA THR A 132 -11.88 -15.51 -19.50
C THR A 132 -12.14 -15.67 -18.01
N PRO A 133 -13.40 -15.73 -17.54
CA PRO A 133 -13.70 -16.03 -16.15
C PRO A 133 -13.02 -17.30 -15.62
N ALA A 134 -12.93 -18.33 -16.47
CA ALA A 134 -12.32 -19.61 -16.11
C ALA A 134 -10.80 -19.53 -15.99
N THR A 135 -10.14 -18.93 -16.99
CA THR A 135 -8.67 -18.82 -17.00
C THR A 135 -8.19 -17.88 -15.90
N VAL A 136 -8.88 -16.76 -15.67
CA VAL A 136 -8.58 -15.83 -14.59
C VAL A 136 -8.78 -16.47 -13.21
N LYS A 137 -9.83 -17.28 -13.03
CA LYS A 137 -10.03 -18.04 -11.79
C LYS A 137 -8.85 -18.98 -11.51
N ALA A 138 -8.41 -19.72 -12.53
CA ALA A 138 -7.26 -20.62 -12.41
C ALA A 138 -5.96 -19.83 -12.12
N PHE A 139 -5.74 -18.69 -12.79
CA PHE A 139 -4.61 -17.81 -12.59
C PHE A 139 -4.54 -17.29 -11.14
N LEU A 140 -5.65 -16.80 -10.59
CA LEU A 140 -5.72 -16.30 -9.22
C LEU A 140 -5.51 -17.41 -8.18
N ALA A 141 -6.08 -18.59 -8.42
CA ALA A 141 -5.91 -19.74 -7.54
C ALA A 141 -4.45 -20.21 -7.48
N ALA A 142 -3.79 -20.34 -8.65
CA ALA A 142 -2.41 -20.77 -8.75
C ALA A 142 -1.41 -19.80 -8.07
N ARG A 143 -1.84 -18.55 -7.78
CA ARG A 143 -1.02 -17.50 -7.16
C ARG A 143 -1.51 -17.06 -5.79
N GLU A 144 -2.43 -17.83 -5.20
CA GLU A 144 -3.01 -17.57 -3.87
C GLU A 144 -3.63 -16.17 -3.74
N MET A 145 -4.15 -15.64 -4.87
CA MET A 145 -4.76 -14.32 -4.96
C MET A 145 -6.29 -14.35 -5.02
N THR A 146 -6.91 -15.53 -4.93
CA THR A 146 -8.37 -15.67 -4.86
C THR A 146 -8.91 -14.88 -3.66
N GLY A 147 -9.85 -13.96 -3.93
CA GLY A 147 -10.41 -13.07 -2.92
C GLY A 147 -9.51 -11.91 -2.48
N ARG A 148 -8.24 -11.91 -2.90
CA ARG A 148 -7.24 -10.87 -2.56
C ARG A 148 -7.01 -9.86 -3.69
N MET A 149 -7.29 -10.25 -4.93
CA MET A 149 -7.18 -9.42 -6.12
C MET A 149 -8.50 -9.42 -6.89
N GLN A 150 -8.98 -8.23 -7.26
CA GLN A 150 -10.05 -8.07 -8.23
C GLN A 150 -9.42 -8.09 -9.63
N TYR A 151 -9.84 -9.04 -10.46
CA TYR A 151 -9.38 -9.13 -11.85
C TYR A 151 -10.51 -8.72 -12.78
N LEU A 152 -10.34 -7.57 -13.45
CA LEU A 152 -11.33 -6.94 -14.32
C LEU A 152 -11.09 -7.39 -15.76
N ILE A 153 -12.14 -7.91 -16.37
CA ILE A 153 -12.16 -8.39 -17.75
C ILE A 153 -13.21 -7.64 -18.56
N GLY A 154 -13.17 -7.79 -19.85
CA GLY A 154 -14.15 -7.18 -20.76
C GLY A 154 -13.79 -7.41 -22.21
N SER A 155 -14.68 -7.00 -23.10
CA SER A 155 -14.44 -6.95 -24.53
C SER A 155 -13.38 -5.88 -24.87
N LEU A 156 -12.78 -5.97 -26.05
CA LEU A 156 -11.87 -4.92 -26.55
C LEU A 156 -12.52 -3.53 -26.53
N ARG A 157 -13.82 -3.45 -26.82
CA ARG A 157 -14.57 -2.20 -26.80
C ARG A 157 -14.65 -1.57 -25.40
N GLU A 158 -14.70 -2.40 -24.37
CA GLU A 158 -14.76 -1.96 -22.98
C GLU A 158 -13.36 -1.66 -22.42
N LEU A 159 -12.37 -2.48 -22.75
CA LEU A 159 -11.01 -2.38 -22.21
C LEU A 159 -10.17 -1.26 -22.87
N ALA A 160 -10.28 -1.07 -24.19
CA ALA A 160 -9.46 -0.10 -24.91
C ALA A 160 -9.62 1.36 -24.45
N PRO A 161 -10.81 1.86 -24.07
CA PRO A 161 -10.95 3.19 -23.45
C PRO A 161 -10.21 3.29 -22.11
N VAL A 162 -10.24 2.25 -21.29
CA VAL A 162 -9.55 2.19 -20.00
C VAL A 162 -8.05 2.24 -20.22
N TRP A 163 -7.49 1.43 -21.12
CA TRP A 163 -6.07 1.46 -21.43
C TRP A 163 -5.59 2.84 -21.87
N ARG A 164 -6.35 3.51 -22.76
CA ARG A 164 -6.03 4.87 -23.20
C ARG A 164 -6.06 5.88 -22.05
N ALA A 165 -7.09 5.81 -21.21
CA ALA A 165 -7.22 6.74 -20.06
C ALA A 165 -6.06 6.60 -19.07
N TRP A 166 -5.52 5.37 -18.91
CA TRP A 166 -4.38 5.07 -18.04
C TRP A 166 -3.02 5.18 -18.73
N GLY A 167 -2.98 5.56 -20.01
CA GLY A 167 -1.74 5.68 -20.78
C GLY A 167 -1.06 4.32 -21.03
N VAL A 168 -1.82 3.22 -21.02
CA VAL A 168 -1.29 1.88 -21.25
C VAL A 168 -1.32 1.56 -22.74
N ALA A 169 -0.13 1.46 -23.33
CA ALA A 169 0.01 0.97 -24.70
C ALA A 169 -0.14 -0.57 -24.70
N VAL A 170 -1.04 -1.08 -25.50
CA VAL A 170 -1.27 -2.53 -25.67
C VAL A 170 -1.04 -2.89 -27.12
N GLN A 171 -0.14 -3.84 -27.37
CA GLN A 171 0.19 -4.35 -28.70
C GLN A 171 0.07 -5.87 -28.69
N ALA A 172 -0.90 -6.40 -29.42
CA ALA A 172 -0.97 -7.85 -29.63
C ALA A 172 0.03 -8.28 -30.69
N THR A 173 0.79 -9.35 -30.42
CA THR A 173 1.64 -9.98 -31.41
C THR A 173 0.79 -10.72 -32.48
N PRO A 174 1.30 -10.89 -33.72
CA PRO A 174 0.54 -11.54 -34.78
C PRO A 174 0.08 -12.95 -34.41
N ASP A 175 0.89 -13.71 -33.69
CA ASP A 175 0.60 -15.06 -33.22
C ASP A 175 -0.14 -15.11 -31.89
N ARG A 176 -0.41 -13.95 -31.26
CA ARG A 176 -1.13 -13.78 -29.99
C ARG A 176 -0.54 -14.54 -28.79
N ARG A 177 0.73 -14.95 -28.89
CA ARG A 177 1.41 -15.62 -27.78
C ARG A 177 1.82 -14.66 -26.72
N GLU A 178 2.05 -13.40 -27.10
CA GLU A 178 2.45 -12.33 -26.18
C GLU A 178 1.65 -11.08 -26.44
N VAL A 179 1.36 -10.34 -25.37
CA VAL A 179 0.77 -9.00 -25.42
C VAL A 179 1.78 -8.03 -24.86
N GLY A 180 2.41 -7.26 -25.75
CA GLY A 180 3.30 -6.18 -25.35
C GLY A 180 2.48 -5.06 -24.68
N HIS A 181 2.81 -4.70 -23.46
CA HIS A 181 2.16 -3.59 -22.76
C HIS A 181 3.07 -2.96 -21.72
N SER A 182 2.71 -1.76 -21.27
CA SER A 182 3.39 -1.09 -20.15
C SER A 182 3.06 -1.83 -18.83
N ALA A 183 4.09 -2.31 -18.14
CA ALA A 183 3.95 -3.13 -16.94
C ALA A 183 4.33 -2.31 -15.68
N PHE A 184 3.35 -1.61 -15.11
CA PHE A 184 3.49 -0.84 -13.87
C PHE A 184 2.40 -1.22 -12.88
N VAL A 185 2.65 -0.90 -11.59
CA VAL A 185 1.62 -0.89 -10.56
C VAL A 185 1.42 0.57 -10.12
N TYR A 186 0.20 1.04 -10.24
CA TYR A 186 -0.22 2.38 -9.84
C TYR A 186 -0.67 2.34 -8.38
N GLY A 187 -0.04 3.17 -7.54
CA GLY A 187 -0.47 3.41 -6.16
C GLY A 187 -1.49 4.55 -6.14
N ILE A 188 -2.70 4.24 -5.69
CA ILE A 188 -3.81 5.18 -5.61
C ILE A 188 -4.18 5.34 -4.14
N ASN A 189 -4.27 6.57 -3.66
CA ASN A 189 -4.61 6.87 -2.29
C ASN A 189 -6.13 6.72 -2.00
N ALA A 190 -6.50 6.79 -0.72
CA ALA A 190 -7.88 6.64 -0.28
C ALA A 190 -8.85 7.68 -0.88
N SER A 191 -8.35 8.86 -1.22
CA SER A 191 -9.08 9.92 -1.90
C SER A 191 -9.28 9.67 -3.40
N GLY A 192 -8.63 8.63 -3.95
CA GLY A 192 -8.75 8.23 -5.35
C GLY A 192 -7.81 8.94 -6.30
N ASN A 193 -6.67 9.41 -5.82
CA ASN A 193 -5.64 10.02 -6.66
C ASN A 193 -4.46 9.04 -6.86
N VAL A 194 -3.90 9.02 -8.06
CA VAL A 194 -2.64 8.33 -8.34
C VAL A 194 -1.51 9.17 -7.73
N THR A 195 -0.78 8.59 -6.80
CA THR A 195 0.33 9.23 -6.08
C THR A 195 1.66 8.54 -6.33
N ALA A 196 1.64 7.26 -6.66
CA ALA A 196 2.83 6.44 -6.81
C ALA A 196 2.79 5.56 -8.05
N LEU A 197 3.98 5.26 -8.60
CA LEU A 197 4.16 4.32 -9.71
C LEU A 197 5.32 3.39 -9.39
N TYR A 198 5.05 2.09 -9.41
CA TYR A 198 6.02 1.04 -9.16
C TYR A 198 6.31 0.26 -10.43
N PRO A 199 7.57 -0.06 -10.73
CA PRO A 199 7.94 -0.88 -11.88
C PRO A 199 7.51 -2.35 -11.69
N ALA A 200 7.56 -3.15 -12.75
CA ALA A 200 7.20 -4.57 -12.71
C ALA A 200 8.02 -5.37 -11.68
N ASN A 201 9.27 -5.02 -11.46
CA ASN A 201 10.18 -5.62 -10.47
C ASN A 201 10.09 -4.95 -9.09
N LEU A 202 8.93 -4.39 -8.74
CA LEU A 202 8.69 -3.75 -7.45
C LEU A 202 9.12 -4.63 -6.27
N LYS A 203 9.62 -4.03 -5.22
CA LYS A 203 9.94 -4.74 -3.98
C LYS A 203 8.69 -4.83 -3.09
N PRO A 204 8.34 -6.00 -2.54
CA PRO A 204 7.21 -6.13 -1.61
C PRO A 204 7.28 -5.17 -0.43
N ALA A 205 8.49 -4.87 0.06
CA ALA A 205 8.72 -3.94 1.15
C ALA A 205 8.25 -2.51 0.84
N TRP A 206 8.41 -2.03 -0.41
CA TRP A 206 7.90 -0.72 -0.81
C TRP A 206 6.39 -0.65 -0.64
N ILE A 207 5.67 -1.65 -1.13
CA ILE A 207 4.22 -1.71 -0.98
C ILE A 207 3.80 -1.84 0.48
N ALA A 208 4.52 -2.66 1.27
CA ALA A 208 4.22 -2.84 2.69
C ALA A 208 4.41 -1.54 3.49
N HIS A 209 5.37 -0.71 3.11
CA HIS A 209 5.60 0.63 3.67
C HIS A 209 4.54 1.63 3.18
N ASP A 210 4.32 1.70 1.87
CA ASP A 210 3.55 2.78 1.25
C ASP A 210 2.03 2.60 1.37
N ALA A 211 1.53 1.37 1.31
CA ALA A 211 0.10 1.12 1.29
C ALA A 211 -0.65 1.69 2.51
N PRO A 212 -0.11 1.62 3.74
CA PRO A 212 -0.69 2.32 4.89
C PRO A 212 -0.71 3.84 4.77
N LEU A 213 0.29 4.44 4.13
CA LEU A 213 0.35 5.88 3.90
C LEU A 213 -0.69 6.29 2.86
N LEU A 214 -0.78 5.56 1.74
CA LEU A 214 -1.81 5.76 0.71
C LEU A 214 -3.23 5.60 1.26
N ALA A 215 -3.44 4.71 2.23
CA ALA A 215 -4.75 4.50 2.85
C ALA A 215 -5.12 5.62 3.85
N ALA A 216 -4.16 6.41 4.31
CA ALA A 216 -4.37 7.51 5.26
C ALA A 216 -4.61 8.87 4.57
N GLU A 217 -4.36 8.99 3.27
CA GLU A 217 -4.57 10.18 2.44
C GLU A 217 -5.99 10.22 1.83
#